data_7713da522e8df1de0cc56a3c6c8bcb35
#
_entry.id   7713da522e8df1de0cc56a3c6c8bcb35
#
_cell.length_a   1.000
_cell.length_b   1.000
_cell.length_c   1.000
_cell.angle_alpha   90.00
_cell.angle_beta   90.00
_cell.angle_gamma   90.00
#
_symmetry.space_group_name_H-M   'P 1'
#
loop_
_entity.id
_entity.type
_entity.pdbx_description
1 polymer ?
#
loop_
_entity_poly.entity_id
_entity_poly.type
_entity_poly.pdbx_seq_one_letter_code
_entity_poly.pdbx_strand_id
1 'polypeptide(L)'
;MPEVSDEFLFAAEPEPVQSVSNGSWKVLIVSSSLVAGNMQTTDPHDLVVFAGQGEFESQEGKPIKEVLDPALLEAFEAALQTKDIVYRDNYLVAYCCSKFTQGSLLYVSGLPGPMTENQKKLIELFAQNVQVAYENVQLQHEVEDTQREIVYRLSEAVEQRSVETGNHVRRIAFICYELAKTYGLSELDAEKLMFAAPLHDVGKVGIPDNILNKPEGLNEQEWQVMQTHASIGFNILKGSKRAIVQAGAIIARDHHEKWDGSGYPDGKQGEQIHIYARIAALADVYDALRHRRCYKDAWTLEQVLAEIDSQAGKQFEPKLVTVFKTIVPKLEAILQKYPDANQDEV
;
A
#
# COMPACT_ATOMS: atom_id res chain seq x y z
N MET A 1 -35.17 -1.18 -26.27
CA MET A 1 -34.06 -1.87 -25.59
C MET A 1 -34.16 -1.53 -24.14
N PRO A 2 -34.36 -2.48 -23.21
CA PRO A 2 -34.57 -2.19 -21.81
C PRO A 2 -33.21 -1.93 -21.11
N GLU A 3 -33.21 -0.91 -20.29
CA GLU A 3 -32.17 -0.55 -19.39
C GLU A 3 -31.92 -1.70 -18.40
N VAL A 4 -30.65 -2.13 -18.32
CA VAL A 4 -30.20 -3.07 -17.29
C VAL A 4 -29.78 -2.24 -16.10
N SER A 5 -30.54 -2.34 -15.03
CA SER A 5 -30.28 -1.72 -13.73
C SER A 5 -29.03 -2.33 -13.08
N ASP A 6 -28.07 -1.48 -12.72
CA ASP A 6 -26.88 -1.77 -11.92
C ASP A 6 -27.24 -2.00 -10.43
N GLU A 7 -27.96 -3.07 -10.15
CA GLU A 7 -28.21 -3.53 -8.78
C GLU A 7 -27.79 -4.97 -8.63
N PHE A 8 -26.48 -5.23 -8.59
CA PHE A 8 -25.92 -6.47 -8.00
C PHE A 8 -24.39 -6.36 -7.97
N LEU A 9 -23.84 -5.90 -6.85
CA LEU A 9 -22.49 -6.24 -6.37
C LEU A 9 -22.13 -5.47 -5.08
N PHE A 10 -22.99 -5.63 -4.06
CA PHE A 10 -22.52 -5.53 -2.69
C PHE A 10 -22.59 -6.93 -2.11
N ALA A 11 -21.42 -7.55 -1.97
CA ALA A 11 -21.30 -8.77 -1.22
C ALA A 11 -21.76 -8.49 0.21
N ALA A 12 -22.83 -9.18 0.62
CA ALA A 12 -23.26 -9.20 1.99
C ALA A 12 -22.09 -9.62 2.89
N GLU A 13 -21.89 -8.93 3.99
CA GLU A 13 -21.01 -9.41 5.06
C GLU A 13 -21.38 -10.86 5.37
N PRO A 14 -20.41 -11.77 5.50
CA PRO A 14 -20.71 -13.13 5.86
C PRO A 14 -21.40 -13.13 7.23
N GLU A 15 -22.64 -13.61 7.27
CA GLU A 15 -23.31 -13.84 8.54
C GLU A 15 -22.43 -14.71 9.44
N PRO A 16 -22.33 -14.41 10.74
CA PRO A 16 -21.54 -15.22 11.64
C PRO A 16 -22.08 -16.64 11.63
N VAL A 17 -21.24 -17.58 11.22
CA VAL A 17 -21.55 -19.01 11.23
C VAL A 17 -21.97 -19.35 12.66
N GLN A 18 -23.23 -19.74 12.84
CA GLN A 18 -23.76 -20.18 14.12
C GLN A 18 -22.86 -21.27 14.69
N SER A 19 -22.38 -21.06 15.90
CA SER A 19 -21.54 -22.00 16.64
C SER A 19 -22.16 -23.38 16.66
N VAL A 20 -21.56 -24.32 15.94
CA VAL A 20 -21.86 -25.75 16.14
C VAL A 20 -21.30 -26.12 17.49
N SER A 21 -22.19 -26.37 18.42
CA SER A 21 -21.88 -26.76 19.78
C SER A 21 -21.18 -28.13 19.83
N ASN A 22 -20.12 -28.21 20.65
CA ASN A 22 -19.46 -29.39 21.17
C ASN A 22 -18.60 -30.24 20.23
N GLY A 23 -17.53 -29.67 19.80
CA GLY A 23 -16.31 -30.28 19.27
C GLY A 23 -15.40 -29.16 18.81
N SER A 24 -14.53 -28.66 19.68
CA SER A 24 -13.66 -27.53 19.34
C SER A 24 -12.60 -28.00 18.36
N TRP A 25 -12.91 -27.85 17.07
CA TRP A 25 -11.91 -27.94 16.00
C TRP A 25 -10.89 -26.82 16.22
N LYS A 26 -9.61 -27.20 16.20
CA LYS A 26 -8.52 -26.21 16.21
C LYS A 26 -7.84 -26.28 14.86
N VAL A 27 -7.62 -25.14 14.26
CA VAL A 27 -6.99 -25.02 12.96
C VAL A 27 -5.81 -24.07 13.08
N LEU A 28 -4.69 -24.44 12.47
CA LEU A 28 -3.50 -23.62 12.39
C LEU A 28 -2.93 -23.72 10.98
N ILE A 29 -2.69 -22.58 10.37
CA ILE A 29 -1.98 -22.46 9.09
C ILE A 29 -0.64 -21.82 9.40
N VAL A 30 0.44 -22.47 8.96
CA VAL A 30 1.79 -21.93 9.08
C VAL A 30 2.44 -21.87 7.69
N SER A 31 3.29 -20.88 7.50
CA SER A 31 4.00 -20.66 6.25
C SER A 31 5.41 -20.15 6.54
N SER A 32 6.32 -20.31 5.61
CA SER A 32 7.62 -19.64 5.67
C SER A 32 7.39 -18.14 5.65
N SER A 33 8.00 -17.38 6.56
CA SER A 33 7.92 -15.93 6.53
C SER A 33 8.52 -15.41 5.24
N LEU A 34 7.74 -14.67 4.47
CA LEU A 34 8.23 -13.83 3.39
C LEU A 34 8.94 -12.60 3.99
N VAL A 35 10.10 -12.82 4.62
CA VAL A 35 11.04 -11.73 4.81
C VAL A 35 11.79 -11.57 3.49
N ALA A 36 11.67 -10.39 2.93
CA ALA A 36 12.22 -9.94 1.66
C ALA A 36 13.54 -10.62 1.27
N GLY A 37 13.55 -11.23 0.07
CA GLY A 37 14.75 -11.53 -0.66
C GLY A 37 15.44 -12.84 -0.27
N ASN A 38 15.20 -13.90 -1.06
CA ASN A 38 16.12 -15.00 -1.23
C ASN A 38 16.42 -15.88 0.00
N MET A 39 15.43 -16.61 0.52
CA MET A 39 15.73 -17.78 1.35
C MET A 39 14.87 -18.97 0.98
N GLN A 40 15.52 -19.95 0.35
CA GLN A 40 15.06 -21.34 0.32
C GLN A 40 15.29 -21.94 1.71
N THR A 41 14.35 -21.84 2.63
CA THR A 41 14.46 -22.54 3.90
C THR A 41 13.52 -23.74 3.90
N THR A 42 14.12 -24.92 3.93
CA THR A 42 13.45 -26.19 4.24
C THR A 42 13.49 -26.48 5.74
N ASP A 43 13.88 -25.50 6.56
CA ASP A 43 13.98 -25.65 8.01
C ASP A 43 12.61 -25.32 8.64
N PRO A 44 11.97 -26.28 9.33
CA PRO A 44 10.74 -26.03 10.07
C PRO A 44 10.87 -24.91 11.10
N HIS A 45 12.09 -24.61 11.55
CA HIS A 45 12.34 -23.55 12.50
C HIS A 45 12.08 -22.13 12.00
N ASP A 46 11.96 -21.95 10.67
CA ASP A 46 11.68 -20.65 10.05
C ASP A 46 10.18 -20.43 9.72
N LEU A 47 9.33 -21.40 10.09
CA LEU A 47 7.89 -21.26 9.89
C LEU A 47 7.28 -20.35 10.95
N VAL A 48 6.34 -19.52 10.51
CA VAL A 48 5.53 -18.64 11.37
C VAL A 48 4.05 -18.97 11.26
N VAL A 49 3.31 -18.68 12.31
CA VAL A 49 1.85 -18.77 12.29
C VAL A 49 1.30 -17.73 11.35
N PHE A 50 0.55 -18.15 10.34
CA PHE A 50 -0.13 -17.26 9.40
C PHE A 50 -1.56 -16.97 9.86
N ALA A 51 -2.29 -18.00 10.27
CA ALA A 51 -3.63 -17.87 10.83
C ALA A 51 -3.91 -19.00 11.81
N GLY A 52 -4.67 -18.74 12.85
CA GLY A 52 -5.02 -19.72 13.86
C GLY A 52 -6.44 -19.55 14.41
N GLN A 53 -7.06 -20.65 14.83
CA GLN A 53 -8.36 -20.69 15.49
C GLN A 53 -8.25 -21.49 16.80
N GLY A 54 -9.05 -21.14 17.79
CA GLY A 54 -9.03 -21.75 19.11
C GLY A 54 -7.85 -21.28 19.94
N GLU A 55 -7.01 -22.17 20.43
CA GLU A 55 -5.82 -21.80 21.22
C GLU A 55 -4.74 -21.06 20.44
N PHE A 56 -4.80 -21.09 19.11
CA PHE A 56 -3.90 -20.39 18.21
C PHE A 56 -4.38 -19.00 17.79
N GLU A 57 -5.55 -18.60 18.25
CA GLU A 57 -6.08 -17.25 18.06
C GLU A 57 -5.10 -16.24 18.68
N SER A 58 -4.75 -15.17 17.98
CA SER A 58 -3.72 -14.19 18.39
C SER A 58 -2.24 -14.67 18.42
N GLN A 59 -1.92 -15.78 17.81
CA GLN A 59 -0.52 -16.24 17.66
C GLN A 59 0.10 -15.87 16.30
N GLU A 60 -0.60 -15.15 15.46
CA GLU A 60 -0.15 -14.73 14.13
C GLU A 60 1.20 -13.99 14.18
N GLY A 61 2.08 -14.31 13.21
CA GLY A 61 3.42 -13.76 13.11
C GLY A 61 4.46 -14.39 14.05
N LYS A 62 4.07 -15.26 14.98
CA LYS A 62 5.03 -15.92 15.88
C LYS A 62 5.66 -17.14 15.23
N PRO A 63 6.96 -17.40 15.51
CA PRO A 63 7.63 -18.64 15.14
C PRO A 63 6.91 -19.87 15.72
N ILE A 64 6.73 -20.93 14.91
CA ILE A 64 6.00 -22.13 15.38
C ILE A 64 6.64 -22.79 16.60
N LYS A 65 7.95 -22.73 16.74
CA LYS A 65 8.69 -23.27 17.91
C LYS A 65 8.32 -22.62 19.23
N GLU A 66 7.73 -21.43 19.20
CA GLU A 66 7.27 -20.71 20.40
C GLU A 66 5.82 -21.04 20.74
N VAL A 67 5.08 -21.61 19.77
CA VAL A 67 3.64 -21.83 19.85
C VAL A 67 3.29 -23.31 20.02
N LEU A 68 4.09 -24.20 19.42
CA LEU A 68 3.79 -25.63 19.37
C LEU A 68 4.60 -26.42 20.42
N ASP A 69 3.98 -27.46 20.97
CA ASP A 69 4.71 -28.42 21.80
C ASP A 69 5.66 -29.30 20.95
N PRO A 70 6.65 -29.96 21.59
CA PRO A 70 7.64 -30.75 20.87
C PRO A 70 7.06 -31.92 20.06
N ALA A 71 5.97 -32.55 20.52
CA ALA A 71 5.35 -33.68 19.82
C ALA A 71 4.62 -33.21 18.56
N LEU A 72 4.02 -32.03 18.61
CA LEU A 72 3.38 -31.42 17.48
C LEU A 72 4.40 -30.91 16.47
N LEU A 73 5.52 -30.32 16.92
CA LEU A 73 6.64 -29.94 16.07
C LEU A 73 7.17 -31.12 15.25
N GLU A 74 7.35 -32.29 15.87
CA GLU A 74 7.79 -33.51 15.15
C GLU A 74 6.82 -33.89 14.04
N ALA A 75 5.51 -33.74 14.24
CA ALA A 75 4.53 -34.01 13.18
C ALA A 75 4.60 -32.98 12.04
N PHE A 76 4.90 -31.72 12.33
CA PHE A 76 5.15 -30.70 11.31
C PHE A 76 6.42 -30.98 10.52
N GLU A 77 7.50 -31.38 11.19
CA GLU A 77 8.75 -31.81 10.54
C GLU A 77 8.53 -33.00 9.62
N ALA A 78 7.80 -34.01 10.10
CA ALA A 78 7.47 -35.18 9.30
C ALA A 78 6.67 -34.81 8.03
N ALA A 79 5.67 -33.92 8.16
CA ALA A 79 4.88 -33.47 7.02
C ALA A 79 5.73 -32.68 6.01
N LEU A 80 6.68 -31.87 6.45
CA LEU A 80 7.63 -31.15 5.58
C LEU A 80 8.56 -32.11 4.83
N GLN A 81 9.08 -33.13 5.53
CA GLN A 81 10.00 -34.10 4.93
C GLN A 81 9.30 -35.01 3.91
N THR A 82 8.13 -35.51 4.26
CA THR A 82 7.36 -36.42 3.37
C THR A 82 6.64 -35.66 2.27
N LYS A 83 6.38 -34.38 2.44
CA LYS A 83 5.53 -33.54 1.57
C LYS A 83 4.12 -34.13 1.40
N ASP A 84 3.58 -34.67 2.48
CA ASP A 84 2.32 -35.38 2.51
C ASP A 84 1.55 -35.05 3.80
N ILE A 85 0.36 -35.66 3.99
CA ILE A 85 -0.43 -35.52 5.19
C ILE A 85 0.03 -36.53 6.25
N VAL A 86 0.39 -36.01 7.41
CA VAL A 86 0.70 -36.81 8.61
C VAL A 86 -0.54 -36.94 9.47
N TYR A 87 -1.08 -38.13 9.59
CA TYR A 87 -2.23 -38.45 10.44
C TYR A 87 -1.78 -38.93 11.83
N ARG A 88 -2.50 -38.48 12.85
CA ARG A 88 -2.40 -38.92 14.24
C ARG A 88 -3.80 -39.24 14.77
N ASP A 89 -3.90 -39.79 15.99
CA ASP A 89 -5.19 -40.27 16.54
C ASP A 89 -6.26 -39.19 16.60
N ASN A 90 -5.92 -37.95 16.93
CA ASN A 90 -6.85 -36.85 17.14
C ASN A 90 -6.53 -35.58 16.33
N TYR A 91 -5.50 -35.62 15.50
CA TYR A 91 -5.12 -34.50 14.64
C TYR A 91 -4.42 -34.94 13.36
N LEU A 92 -4.28 -34.03 12.45
CA LEU A 92 -3.45 -34.18 11.25
C LEU A 92 -2.64 -32.92 10.98
N VAL A 93 -1.54 -33.09 10.26
CA VAL A 93 -0.75 -32.01 9.66
C VAL A 93 -0.65 -32.28 8.17
N ALA A 94 -1.21 -31.42 7.35
CA ALA A 94 -1.17 -31.53 5.91
C ALA A 94 -0.10 -30.58 5.32
N TYR A 95 0.79 -31.12 4.50
CA TYR A 95 1.69 -30.31 3.70
C TYR A 95 0.94 -29.75 2.49
N CYS A 96 0.94 -28.42 2.38
CA CYS A 96 0.34 -27.70 1.27
C CYS A 96 1.46 -27.12 0.40
N CYS A 97 1.66 -27.68 -0.79
CA CYS A 97 2.65 -27.21 -1.74
C CYS A 97 2.06 -26.03 -2.54
N SER A 98 2.66 -24.86 -2.43
CA SER A 98 2.35 -23.71 -3.28
C SER A 98 3.49 -23.43 -4.24
N LYS A 99 3.17 -22.89 -5.42
CA LYS A 99 4.19 -22.35 -6.34
C LYS A 99 4.90 -21.13 -5.79
N PHE A 100 4.27 -20.45 -4.80
CA PHE A 100 4.69 -19.18 -4.24
C PHE A 100 5.29 -19.31 -2.84
N THR A 101 4.97 -20.40 -2.11
CA THR A 101 5.53 -20.69 -0.79
C THR A 101 6.15 -22.06 -0.78
N GLN A 102 7.36 -22.20 -0.30
CA GLN A 102 8.09 -23.48 -0.28
C GLN A 102 7.62 -24.45 0.81
N GLY A 103 6.38 -24.36 1.21
CA GLY A 103 5.70 -25.25 2.12
C GLY A 103 4.87 -24.48 3.14
N SER A 104 3.56 -24.57 2.97
CA SER A 104 2.61 -24.21 4.01
C SER A 104 2.13 -25.50 4.66
N LEU A 105 1.84 -25.45 5.96
CA LEU A 105 1.30 -26.59 6.68
C LEU A 105 -0.03 -26.21 7.30
N LEU A 106 -1.00 -27.11 7.14
CA LEU A 106 -2.32 -27.01 7.75
C LEU A 106 -2.43 -28.03 8.87
N TYR A 107 -2.59 -27.57 10.10
CA TYR A 107 -2.91 -28.42 11.24
C TYR A 107 -4.39 -28.36 11.53
N VAL A 108 -4.99 -29.50 11.78
CA VAL A 108 -6.39 -29.66 12.20
C VAL A 108 -6.46 -30.66 13.33
N SER A 109 -7.06 -30.27 14.47
CA SER A 109 -7.29 -31.17 15.61
C SER A 109 -8.77 -31.25 15.98
N GLY A 110 -9.08 -32.11 16.96
CA GLY A 110 -10.46 -32.40 17.36
C GLY A 110 -11.11 -33.49 16.50
N LEU A 111 -10.31 -34.31 15.86
CA LEU A 111 -10.78 -35.43 15.05
C LEU A 111 -11.35 -36.56 15.93
N PRO A 112 -12.43 -37.24 15.52
CA PRO A 112 -13.14 -38.23 16.36
C PRO A 112 -12.47 -39.60 16.40
N GLY A 113 -11.11 -39.69 16.42
CA GLY A 113 -10.37 -40.96 16.46
C GLY A 113 -9.95 -41.48 15.08
N PRO A 114 -9.63 -42.75 14.91
CA PRO A 114 -9.10 -43.29 13.66
C PRO A 114 -10.05 -43.07 12.48
N MET A 115 -9.55 -42.38 11.45
CA MET A 115 -10.34 -42.00 10.28
C MET A 115 -10.50 -43.12 9.27
N THR A 116 -11.69 -43.24 8.71
CA THR A 116 -11.95 -44.10 7.54
C THR A 116 -11.32 -43.50 6.27
N GLU A 117 -11.10 -44.30 5.26
CA GLU A 117 -10.53 -43.86 3.97
C GLU A 117 -11.38 -42.76 3.29
N ASN A 118 -12.71 -42.80 3.46
CA ASN A 118 -13.58 -41.77 2.94
C ASN A 118 -13.40 -40.40 3.68
N GLN A 119 -13.19 -40.45 5.00
CA GLN A 119 -12.91 -39.25 5.80
C GLN A 119 -11.54 -38.68 5.44
N LYS A 120 -10.52 -39.50 5.22
CA LYS A 120 -9.21 -39.04 4.74
C LYS A 120 -9.30 -38.31 3.40
N LYS A 121 -10.01 -38.91 2.42
CA LYS A 121 -10.25 -38.25 1.12
C LYS A 121 -10.98 -36.92 1.23
N LEU A 122 -11.96 -36.82 2.14
CA LEU A 122 -12.65 -35.55 2.37
C LEU A 122 -11.71 -34.49 2.95
N ILE A 123 -10.83 -34.88 3.85
CA ILE A 123 -9.82 -33.97 4.44
C ILE A 123 -8.78 -33.56 3.41
N GLU A 124 -8.33 -34.48 2.57
CA GLU A 124 -7.43 -34.16 1.44
C GLU A 124 -8.05 -33.10 0.53
N LEU A 125 -9.33 -33.28 0.16
CA LEU A 125 -10.06 -32.30 -0.64
C LEU A 125 -10.21 -30.96 0.09
N PHE A 126 -10.48 -30.99 1.40
CA PHE A 126 -10.55 -29.76 2.21
C PHE A 126 -9.19 -29.06 2.26
N ALA A 127 -8.09 -29.78 2.53
CA ALA A 127 -6.74 -29.23 2.55
C ALA A 127 -6.36 -28.59 1.19
N GLN A 128 -6.72 -29.23 0.08
CA GLN A 128 -6.52 -28.67 -1.26
C GLN A 128 -7.30 -27.37 -1.47
N ASN A 129 -8.57 -27.30 -1.03
CA ASN A 129 -9.36 -26.08 -1.13
C ASN A 129 -8.78 -24.94 -0.28
N VAL A 130 -8.34 -25.25 0.95
CA VAL A 130 -7.65 -24.25 1.81
C VAL A 130 -6.37 -23.75 1.15
N GLN A 131 -5.59 -24.66 0.55
CA GLN A 131 -4.40 -24.30 -0.20
C GLN A 131 -4.72 -23.34 -1.35
N VAL A 132 -5.71 -23.65 -2.19
CA VAL A 132 -6.10 -22.78 -3.31
C VAL A 132 -6.57 -21.42 -2.82
N ALA A 133 -7.35 -21.36 -1.74
CA ALA A 133 -7.78 -20.11 -1.15
C ALA A 133 -6.59 -19.28 -0.64
N TYR A 134 -5.65 -19.94 0.04
CA TYR A 134 -4.42 -19.29 0.52
C TYR A 134 -3.56 -18.74 -0.62
N GLU A 135 -3.33 -19.56 -1.67
CA GLU A 135 -2.60 -19.14 -2.87
C GLU A 135 -3.25 -17.92 -3.54
N ASN A 136 -4.58 -17.89 -3.62
CA ASN A 136 -5.30 -16.75 -4.19
C ASN A 136 -5.07 -15.46 -3.37
N VAL A 137 -5.06 -15.55 -2.04
CA VAL A 137 -4.77 -14.39 -1.17
C VAL A 137 -3.33 -13.91 -1.38
N GLN A 138 -2.36 -14.83 -1.42
CA GLN A 138 -0.95 -14.48 -1.64
C GLN A 138 -0.73 -13.85 -3.02
N LEU A 139 -1.34 -14.41 -4.06
CA LEU A 139 -1.30 -13.83 -5.41
C LEU A 139 -1.89 -12.42 -5.47
N GLN A 140 -2.98 -12.19 -4.74
CA GLN A 140 -3.57 -10.87 -4.67
C GLN A 140 -2.61 -9.85 -4.02
N HIS A 141 -1.98 -10.21 -2.91
CA HIS A 141 -0.98 -9.36 -2.25
C HIS A 141 0.23 -9.10 -3.16
N GLU A 142 0.76 -10.11 -3.83
CA GLU A 142 1.89 -9.95 -4.76
C GLU A 142 1.55 -9.02 -5.93
N VAL A 143 0.34 -9.14 -6.48
CA VAL A 143 -0.15 -8.24 -7.53
C VAL A 143 -0.27 -6.80 -7.00
N GLU A 144 -0.78 -6.60 -5.78
CA GLU A 144 -0.87 -5.27 -5.17
C GLU A 144 0.52 -4.67 -4.93
N ASP A 145 1.45 -5.44 -4.37
CA ASP A 145 2.82 -4.98 -4.12
C ASP A 145 3.56 -4.66 -5.43
N THR A 146 3.40 -5.50 -6.45
CA THR A 146 3.94 -5.24 -7.78
C THR A 146 3.37 -3.95 -8.38
N GLN A 147 2.06 -3.71 -8.24
CA GLN A 147 1.45 -2.46 -8.70
C GLN A 147 2.01 -1.25 -7.97
N ARG A 148 2.22 -1.34 -6.65
CA ARG A 148 2.83 -0.29 -5.82
C ARG A 148 4.25 0.01 -6.29
N GLU A 149 5.05 -1.03 -6.49
CA GLU A 149 6.43 -0.87 -6.97
C GLU A 149 6.48 -0.20 -8.35
N ILE A 150 5.65 -0.65 -9.30
CA ILE A 150 5.59 -0.06 -10.65
C ILE A 150 5.23 1.43 -10.57
N VAL A 151 4.25 1.81 -9.74
CA VAL A 151 3.87 3.22 -9.55
C VAL A 151 5.08 4.03 -9.06
N TYR A 152 5.78 3.55 -8.03
CA TYR A 152 6.97 4.24 -7.52
C TYR A 152 8.07 4.38 -8.59
N ARG A 153 8.40 3.28 -9.29
CA ARG A 153 9.44 3.29 -10.33
C ARG A 153 9.12 4.23 -11.50
N LEU A 154 7.86 4.26 -11.93
CA LEU A 154 7.43 5.17 -12.98
C LEU A 154 7.50 6.64 -12.51
N SER A 155 7.07 6.93 -11.30
CA SER A 155 7.17 8.27 -10.73
C SER A 155 8.62 8.71 -10.57
N GLU A 156 9.50 7.86 -10.01
CA GLU A 156 10.94 8.11 -9.93
C GLU A 156 11.55 8.40 -11.30
N ALA A 157 11.19 7.63 -12.34
CA ALA A 157 11.70 7.84 -13.70
C ALA A 157 11.27 9.18 -14.30
N VAL A 158 10.04 9.64 -14.01
CA VAL A 158 9.57 10.96 -14.45
C VAL A 158 10.28 12.08 -13.71
N GLU A 159 10.45 11.96 -12.40
CA GLU A 159 11.13 12.96 -11.56
C GLU A 159 12.61 13.09 -11.90
N GLN A 160 13.31 12.01 -12.23
CA GLN A 160 14.70 12.06 -12.72
C GLN A 160 14.86 12.94 -13.97
N ARG A 161 13.81 13.03 -14.81
CA ARG A 161 13.82 13.89 -15.98
C ARG A 161 13.73 15.38 -15.63
N SER A 162 13.11 15.72 -14.50
CA SER A 162 12.96 17.10 -14.00
C SER A 162 14.02 17.53 -12.97
N VAL A 163 15.12 16.75 -12.84
CA VAL A 163 16.20 17.02 -11.87
C VAL A 163 15.73 16.94 -10.40
N GLU A 164 14.56 16.40 -10.14
CA GLU A 164 14.08 16.12 -8.79
C GLU A 164 14.59 14.75 -8.32
N THR A 165 14.71 14.54 -7.02
CA THR A 165 15.32 13.33 -6.47
C THR A 165 14.27 12.23 -6.27
N GLY A 166 14.64 10.95 -6.49
CA GLY A 166 13.74 9.81 -6.25
C GLY A 166 13.21 9.73 -4.81
N ASN A 167 13.90 10.35 -3.84
CA ASN A 167 13.43 10.40 -2.46
C ASN A 167 12.26 11.37 -2.26
N HIS A 168 12.08 12.40 -3.11
CA HIS A 168 10.90 13.25 -3.14
C HIS A 168 9.63 12.41 -3.27
N VAL A 169 9.57 11.48 -4.22
CA VAL A 169 8.44 10.58 -4.45
C VAL A 169 8.03 9.84 -3.17
N ARG A 170 9.02 9.31 -2.44
CA ARG A 170 8.79 8.59 -1.18
C ARG A 170 8.31 9.52 -0.07
N ARG A 171 8.93 10.70 0.06
CA ARG A 171 8.53 11.67 1.08
C ARG A 171 7.09 12.13 0.86
N ILE A 172 6.69 12.48 -0.37
CA ILE A 172 5.32 12.85 -0.72
C ILE A 172 4.33 11.74 -0.32
N ALA A 173 4.63 10.49 -0.62
CA ALA A 173 3.78 9.36 -0.25
C ALA A 173 3.51 9.30 1.26
N PHE A 174 4.57 9.32 2.07
CA PHE A 174 4.44 9.22 3.53
C PHE A 174 3.84 10.47 4.18
N ILE A 175 4.17 11.67 3.67
CA ILE A 175 3.58 12.93 4.14
C ILE A 175 2.07 12.92 3.88
N CYS A 176 1.64 12.50 2.67
CA CYS A 176 0.23 12.38 2.32
C CYS A 176 -0.50 11.39 3.22
N TYR A 177 0.10 10.25 3.54
CA TYR A 177 -0.47 9.25 4.44
C TYR A 177 -0.71 9.82 5.85
N GLU A 178 0.30 10.45 6.46
CA GLU A 178 0.18 11.03 7.80
C GLU A 178 -0.85 12.17 7.86
N LEU A 179 -0.87 13.02 6.82
CA LEU A 179 -1.88 14.06 6.69
C LEU A 179 -3.29 13.49 6.56
N ALA A 180 -3.48 12.48 5.71
CA ALA A 180 -4.77 11.84 5.48
C ALA A 180 -5.33 11.21 6.76
N LYS A 181 -4.52 10.44 7.48
CA LYS A 181 -4.90 9.83 8.77
C LYS A 181 -5.29 10.87 9.80
N THR A 182 -4.47 11.91 9.96
CA THR A 182 -4.71 12.96 10.95
C THR A 182 -5.90 13.84 10.56
N TYR A 183 -6.16 14.02 9.27
CA TYR A 183 -7.34 14.70 8.77
C TYR A 183 -8.64 13.95 9.08
N GLY A 184 -8.57 12.61 9.26
CA GLY A 184 -9.69 11.74 9.60
C GLY A 184 -10.19 10.88 8.43
N LEU A 185 -9.37 10.63 7.41
CA LEU A 185 -9.69 9.64 6.37
C LEU A 185 -9.55 8.21 6.93
N SER A 186 -10.24 7.26 6.30
CA SER A 186 -10.08 5.84 6.62
C SER A 186 -8.65 5.37 6.36
N GLU A 187 -8.21 4.29 7.04
CA GLU A 187 -6.90 3.68 6.79
C GLU A 187 -6.73 3.34 5.31
N LEU A 188 -7.75 2.71 4.72
CA LEU A 188 -7.76 2.32 3.31
C LEU A 188 -7.62 3.53 2.36
N ASP A 189 -8.26 4.67 2.66
CA ASP A 189 -8.14 5.87 1.85
C ASP A 189 -6.78 6.55 2.05
N ALA A 190 -6.22 6.52 3.26
CA ALA A 190 -4.88 7.02 3.54
C ALA A 190 -3.80 6.22 2.80
N GLU A 191 -3.89 4.88 2.81
CA GLU A 191 -3.00 4.01 2.03
C GLU A 191 -3.17 4.22 0.53
N LYS A 192 -4.42 4.32 0.03
CA LYS A 192 -4.69 4.62 -1.38
C LYS A 192 -4.04 5.95 -1.80
N LEU A 193 -4.15 6.98 -0.97
CA LEU A 193 -3.51 8.27 -1.22
C LEU A 193 -1.98 8.14 -1.20
N MET A 194 -1.42 7.42 -0.24
CA MET A 194 0.03 7.18 -0.15
C MET A 194 0.61 6.63 -1.45
N PHE A 195 -0.09 5.66 -2.07
CA PHE A 195 0.38 5.06 -3.33
C PHE A 195 -0.01 5.85 -4.57
N ALA A 196 -1.00 6.73 -4.51
CA ALA A 196 -1.44 7.55 -5.63
C ALA A 196 -0.73 8.90 -5.73
N ALA A 197 -0.33 9.50 -4.61
CA ALA A 197 0.32 10.80 -4.55
C ALA A 197 1.61 10.90 -5.39
N PRO A 198 2.46 9.85 -5.46
CA PRO A 198 3.61 9.81 -6.37
C PRO A 198 3.31 10.12 -7.84
N LEU A 199 2.06 9.88 -8.28
CA LEU A 199 1.66 10.10 -9.68
C LEU A 199 1.29 11.55 -9.99
N HIS A 200 1.36 12.49 -9.03
CA HIS A 200 0.92 13.88 -9.23
C HIS A 200 1.55 14.53 -10.45
N ASP A 201 2.82 14.31 -10.67
CA ASP A 201 3.64 14.92 -11.71
C ASP A 201 3.92 14.02 -12.93
N VAL A 202 3.24 12.88 -13.05
CA VAL A 202 3.45 11.95 -14.18
C VAL A 202 3.29 12.60 -15.55
N GLY A 203 2.52 13.68 -15.64
CA GLY A 203 2.32 14.44 -16.88
C GLY A 203 3.52 15.25 -17.34
N LYS A 204 4.53 15.46 -16.50
CA LYS A 204 5.81 16.07 -16.88
C LYS A 204 6.48 15.33 -18.07
N VAL A 205 6.15 14.04 -18.25
CA VAL A 205 6.60 13.26 -19.40
C VAL A 205 6.23 13.90 -20.76
N GLY A 206 5.15 14.65 -20.82
CA GLY A 206 4.68 15.34 -22.03
C GLY A 206 5.23 16.77 -22.21
N ILE A 207 6.00 17.28 -21.24
CA ILE A 207 6.56 18.64 -21.33
C ILE A 207 7.91 18.60 -22.07
N PRO A 208 8.14 19.51 -23.05
CA PRO A 208 9.41 19.59 -23.74
C PRO A 208 10.59 19.90 -22.82
N ASP A 209 11.75 19.27 -23.04
CA ASP A 209 12.93 19.42 -22.17
C ASP A 209 13.44 20.86 -22.06
N ASN A 210 13.36 21.64 -23.13
CA ASN A 210 13.77 23.04 -23.13
C ASN A 210 12.87 23.94 -22.25
N ILE A 211 11.68 23.47 -21.85
CA ILE A 211 10.80 24.13 -20.90
C ILE A 211 10.97 23.51 -19.52
N LEU A 212 10.94 22.16 -19.45
CA LEU A 212 11.02 21.43 -18.18
C LEU A 212 12.31 21.74 -17.42
N ASN A 213 13.46 21.78 -18.11
CA ASN A 213 14.78 21.95 -17.52
C ASN A 213 15.40 23.32 -17.84
N LYS A 214 14.57 24.32 -18.14
CA LYS A 214 15.04 25.66 -18.42
C LYS A 214 15.73 26.29 -17.22
N PRO A 215 16.99 26.71 -17.33
CA PRO A 215 17.75 27.29 -16.20
C PRO A 215 17.18 28.63 -15.72
N GLU A 216 16.61 29.43 -16.64
CA GLU A 216 15.99 30.72 -16.32
C GLU A 216 14.50 30.52 -16.04
N GLY A 217 13.87 31.53 -15.42
CA GLY A 217 12.42 31.52 -15.22
C GLY A 217 11.65 31.38 -16.53
N LEU A 218 10.51 30.69 -16.46
CA LEU A 218 9.63 30.52 -17.62
C LEU A 218 8.92 31.84 -17.94
N ASN A 219 8.83 32.16 -19.24
CA ASN A 219 7.96 33.23 -19.70
C ASN A 219 6.48 32.77 -19.65
N GLU A 220 5.53 33.67 -19.96
CA GLU A 220 4.10 33.39 -19.85
C GLU A 220 3.65 32.24 -20.76
N GLN A 221 4.17 32.14 -21.99
CA GLN A 221 3.82 31.07 -22.92
C GLN A 221 4.40 29.73 -22.48
N GLU A 222 5.64 29.72 -22.02
CA GLU A 222 6.29 28.52 -21.48
C GLU A 222 5.60 28.05 -20.21
N TRP A 223 5.16 28.99 -19.35
CA TRP A 223 4.39 28.68 -18.17
C TRP A 223 3.06 28.03 -18.50
N GLN A 224 2.34 28.52 -19.53
CA GLN A 224 1.12 27.90 -20.02
C GLN A 224 1.36 26.45 -20.50
N VAL A 225 2.49 26.19 -21.17
CA VAL A 225 2.88 24.83 -21.57
C VAL A 225 3.18 23.99 -20.32
N MET A 226 3.93 24.51 -19.35
CA MET A 226 4.23 23.81 -18.10
C MET A 226 2.95 23.39 -17.36
N GLN A 227 1.95 24.28 -17.25
CA GLN A 227 0.67 23.98 -16.61
C GLN A 227 -0.08 22.79 -17.23
N THR A 228 0.20 22.46 -18.51
CA THR A 228 -0.48 21.34 -19.19
C THR A 228 -0.13 19.98 -18.60
N HIS A 229 0.97 19.84 -17.80
CA HIS A 229 1.32 18.56 -17.19
C HIS A 229 0.18 18.00 -16.33
N ALA A 230 -0.59 18.85 -15.65
CA ALA A 230 -1.75 18.43 -14.86
C ALA A 230 -2.80 17.70 -15.73
N SER A 231 -3.16 18.30 -16.86
CA SER A 231 -4.11 17.70 -17.82
C SER A 231 -3.53 16.49 -18.57
N ILE A 232 -2.24 16.51 -18.90
CA ILE A 232 -1.53 15.38 -19.51
C ILE A 232 -1.52 14.19 -18.57
N GLY A 233 -1.13 14.40 -17.30
CA GLY A 233 -1.12 13.35 -16.26
C GLY A 233 -2.50 12.72 -16.07
N PHE A 234 -3.54 13.54 -15.96
CA PHE A 234 -4.92 13.05 -15.94
C PHE A 234 -5.25 12.18 -17.15
N ASN A 235 -4.91 12.65 -18.35
CA ASN A 235 -5.20 11.91 -19.59
C ASN A 235 -4.47 10.57 -19.69
N ILE A 236 -3.26 10.47 -19.15
CA ILE A 236 -2.49 9.22 -19.07
C ILE A 236 -3.19 8.22 -18.15
N LEU A 237 -3.72 8.68 -17.01
CA LEU A 237 -4.19 7.81 -15.93
C LEU A 237 -5.70 7.50 -15.96
N LYS A 238 -6.54 8.39 -16.50
CA LYS A 238 -8.03 8.35 -16.40
C LYS A 238 -8.69 7.08 -16.94
N GLY A 239 -8.02 6.32 -17.81
CA GLY A 239 -8.58 5.10 -18.42
C GLY A 239 -8.43 3.84 -17.56
N SER A 240 -7.73 3.92 -16.44
CA SER A 240 -7.48 2.76 -15.58
C SER A 240 -8.70 2.38 -14.72
N LYS A 241 -8.90 1.07 -14.53
CA LYS A 241 -9.89 0.54 -13.56
C LYS A 241 -9.31 0.31 -12.16
N ARG A 242 -8.02 0.59 -11.94
CA ARG A 242 -7.33 0.38 -10.65
C ARG A 242 -7.51 1.60 -9.76
N ALA A 243 -7.96 1.39 -8.52
CA ALA A 243 -8.30 2.45 -7.58
C ALA A 243 -7.13 3.43 -7.31
N ILE A 244 -5.90 2.92 -7.18
CA ILE A 244 -4.70 3.73 -6.98
C ILE A 244 -4.46 4.64 -8.19
N VAL A 245 -4.60 4.12 -9.42
CA VAL A 245 -4.35 4.89 -10.65
C VAL A 245 -5.46 5.92 -10.89
N GLN A 246 -6.73 5.58 -10.56
CA GLN A 246 -7.84 6.55 -10.59
C GLN A 246 -7.63 7.70 -9.60
N ALA A 247 -7.19 7.39 -8.37
CA ALA A 247 -6.83 8.39 -7.38
C ALA A 247 -5.66 9.26 -7.88
N GLY A 248 -4.63 8.63 -8.48
CA GLY A 248 -3.53 9.34 -9.13
C GLY A 248 -3.98 10.27 -10.26
N ALA A 249 -4.97 9.86 -11.07
CA ALA A 249 -5.53 10.73 -12.10
C ALA A 249 -6.16 12.00 -11.54
N ILE A 250 -6.91 11.87 -10.44
CA ILE A 250 -7.51 13.01 -9.73
C ILE A 250 -6.42 13.92 -9.19
N ILE A 251 -5.41 13.36 -8.53
CA ILE A 251 -4.29 14.12 -7.96
C ILE A 251 -3.51 14.83 -9.07
N ALA A 252 -3.13 14.14 -10.14
CA ALA A 252 -2.40 14.71 -11.25
C ALA A 252 -3.13 15.91 -11.87
N ARG A 253 -4.47 15.87 -11.96
CA ARG A 253 -5.27 16.97 -12.48
C ARG A 253 -5.34 18.15 -11.54
N ASP A 254 -5.58 17.87 -10.24
CA ASP A 254 -6.07 18.87 -9.31
C ASP A 254 -5.03 19.36 -8.28
N HIS A 255 -3.81 18.81 -8.23
CA HIS A 255 -2.82 19.19 -7.20
C HIS A 255 -2.31 20.64 -7.30
N HIS A 256 -2.53 21.31 -8.41
CA HIS A 256 -2.27 22.73 -8.61
C HIS A 256 -3.52 23.61 -8.52
N GLU A 257 -4.67 23.03 -8.25
CA GLU A 257 -5.84 23.82 -7.88
C GLU A 257 -5.63 24.46 -6.51
N LYS A 258 -6.19 25.65 -6.31
CA LYS A 258 -6.07 26.41 -5.08
C LYS A 258 -7.43 26.55 -4.42
N TRP A 259 -7.45 26.53 -3.10
CA TRP A 259 -8.68 26.62 -2.31
C TRP A 259 -9.55 27.82 -2.68
N ASP A 260 -8.94 28.95 -3.05
CA ASP A 260 -9.63 30.18 -3.46
C ASP A 260 -10.08 30.19 -4.93
N GLY A 261 -9.78 29.15 -5.72
CA GLY A 261 -10.13 29.05 -7.14
C GLY A 261 -9.14 29.72 -8.10
N SER A 262 -8.03 30.28 -7.61
CA SER A 262 -7.00 30.89 -8.46
C SER A 262 -5.99 29.88 -9.07
N GLY A 263 -6.23 28.59 -8.86
CA GLY A 263 -5.37 27.50 -9.37
C GLY A 263 -5.66 27.10 -10.82
N TYR A 264 -5.07 26.01 -11.26
CA TYR A 264 -5.24 25.42 -12.59
C TYR A 264 -5.33 23.89 -12.49
N PRO A 265 -5.87 23.21 -13.52
CA PRO A 265 -6.26 23.68 -14.85
C PRO A 265 -7.70 24.22 -14.93
N ASP A 266 -8.59 23.87 -13.99
CA ASP A 266 -10.02 24.12 -14.10
C ASP A 266 -10.50 25.32 -13.24
N GLY A 267 -9.66 25.82 -12.30
CA GLY A 267 -10.04 26.88 -11.36
C GLY A 267 -11.06 26.41 -10.34
N LYS A 268 -10.99 25.16 -9.89
CA LYS A 268 -11.85 24.58 -8.86
C LYS A 268 -11.65 25.32 -7.53
N GLN A 269 -12.74 25.49 -6.77
CA GLN A 269 -12.71 26.21 -5.50
C GLN A 269 -13.20 25.33 -4.34
N GLY A 270 -12.56 25.43 -3.19
CA GLY A 270 -12.99 24.79 -1.96
C GLY A 270 -13.11 23.26 -2.08
N GLU A 271 -14.25 22.72 -1.70
CA GLU A 271 -14.51 21.27 -1.73
C GLU A 271 -14.74 20.68 -3.12
N GLN A 272 -14.79 21.49 -4.18
CA GLN A 272 -14.77 20.99 -5.55
C GLN A 272 -13.43 20.33 -5.88
N ILE A 273 -12.35 20.71 -5.17
CA ILE A 273 -11.06 20.07 -5.23
C ILE A 273 -11.12 18.80 -4.37
N HIS A 274 -10.85 17.66 -4.96
CA HIS A 274 -10.86 16.40 -4.21
C HIS A 274 -9.88 16.43 -3.04
N ILE A 275 -10.24 15.84 -1.89
CA ILE A 275 -9.40 15.88 -0.68
C ILE A 275 -7.99 15.34 -0.92
N TYR A 276 -7.84 14.30 -1.78
CA TYR A 276 -6.54 13.75 -2.13
C TYR A 276 -5.63 14.78 -2.80
N ALA A 277 -6.17 15.59 -3.70
CA ALA A 277 -5.41 16.63 -4.37
C ALA A 277 -5.05 17.78 -3.42
N ARG A 278 -5.97 18.15 -2.51
CA ARG A 278 -5.71 19.16 -1.46
C ARG A 278 -4.55 18.74 -0.55
N ILE A 279 -4.53 17.47 -0.14
CA ILE A 279 -3.46 16.91 0.70
C ILE A 279 -2.16 16.84 -0.09
N ALA A 280 -2.18 16.35 -1.33
CA ALA A 280 -0.99 16.24 -2.18
C ALA A 280 -0.37 17.62 -2.46
N ALA A 281 -1.18 18.64 -2.75
CA ALA A 281 -0.71 20.02 -2.96
C ALA A 281 0.03 20.59 -1.74
N LEU A 282 -0.47 20.34 -0.53
CA LEU A 282 0.20 20.78 0.69
C LEU A 282 1.50 20.00 0.93
N ALA A 283 1.48 18.69 0.71
CA ALA A 283 2.65 17.82 0.87
C ALA A 283 3.78 18.21 -0.10
N ASP A 284 3.44 18.46 -1.37
CA ASP A 284 4.40 18.86 -2.40
C ASP A 284 5.04 20.22 -2.07
N VAL A 285 4.25 21.22 -1.75
CA VAL A 285 4.78 22.54 -1.37
C VAL A 285 5.65 22.46 -0.10
N TYR A 286 5.24 21.68 0.89
CA TYR A 286 6.05 21.47 2.10
C TYR A 286 7.39 20.84 1.78
N ASP A 287 7.41 19.75 1.04
CA ASP A 287 8.65 19.08 0.64
C ASP A 287 9.54 19.99 -0.21
N ALA A 288 8.96 20.69 -1.18
CA ALA A 288 9.68 21.63 -2.05
C ALA A 288 10.34 22.80 -1.30
N LEU A 289 9.71 23.32 -0.26
CA LEU A 289 10.27 24.42 0.55
C LEU A 289 11.34 23.91 1.53
N ARG A 290 11.24 22.68 2.02
CA ARG A 290 12.19 22.08 2.98
C ARG A 290 13.44 21.52 2.34
N HIS A 291 13.46 21.35 1.00
CA HIS A 291 14.62 20.82 0.28
C HIS A 291 15.29 21.88 -0.59
N ARG A 292 16.60 21.74 -0.75
CA ARG A 292 17.39 22.59 -1.64
C ARG A 292 17.05 22.22 -3.09
N ARG A 293 16.72 23.22 -3.91
CA ARG A 293 16.58 23.08 -5.37
C ARG A 293 17.75 23.80 -6.06
N CYS A 294 18.03 23.49 -7.32
CA CYS A 294 19.15 24.04 -8.07
C CYS A 294 19.30 25.58 -7.98
N TYR A 295 18.20 26.27 -7.66
CA TYR A 295 18.15 27.75 -7.65
C TYR A 295 17.76 28.36 -6.29
N LYS A 296 17.55 27.53 -5.24
CA LYS A 296 17.03 28.04 -3.96
C LYS A 296 17.50 27.18 -2.80
N ASP A 297 18.07 27.79 -1.77
CA ASP A 297 18.39 27.10 -0.51
C ASP A 297 17.12 26.64 0.21
N ALA A 298 17.22 25.57 0.99
CA ALA A 298 16.15 25.08 1.83
C ALA A 298 15.71 26.16 2.85
N TRP A 299 14.42 26.31 3.01
CA TRP A 299 13.87 27.23 4.02
C TRP A 299 13.96 26.62 5.43
N THR A 300 14.09 27.49 6.44
CA THR A 300 13.96 27.03 7.83
C THR A 300 12.53 26.57 8.09
N LEU A 301 12.35 25.72 9.09
CA LEU A 301 11.02 25.26 9.46
C LEU A 301 10.07 26.41 9.80
N GLU A 302 10.56 27.43 10.51
CA GLU A 302 9.78 28.60 10.87
C GLU A 302 9.29 29.37 9.63
N GLN A 303 10.14 29.52 8.62
CA GLN A 303 9.78 30.17 7.37
C GLN A 303 8.68 29.40 6.63
N VAL A 304 8.83 28.05 6.56
CA VAL A 304 7.85 27.18 5.90
C VAL A 304 6.50 27.23 6.63
N LEU A 305 6.51 27.15 7.96
CA LEU A 305 5.28 27.22 8.75
C LEU A 305 4.56 28.57 8.58
N ALA A 306 5.32 29.68 8.56
CA ALA A 306 4.77 31.00 8.33
C ALA A 306 4.16 31.13 6.94
N GLU A 307 4.81 30.58 5.90
CA GLU A 307 4.28 30.60 4.53
C GLU A 307 3.01 29.77 4.41
N ILE A 308 3.01 28.50 4.86
CA ILE A 308 1.84 27.64 4.80
C ILE A 308 0.65 28.26 5.56
N ASP A 309 0.91 28.89 6.72
CA ASP A 309 -0.13 29.58 7.50
C ASP A 309 -0.68 30.80 6.73
N SER A 310 0.17 31.56 6.05
CA SER A 310 -0.24 32.71 5.22
C SER A 310 -1.09 32.32 4.01
N GLN A 311 -0.98 31.07 3.55
CA GLN A 311 -1.70 30.52 2.42
C GLN A 311 -3.00 29.81 2.83
N ALA A 312 -3.32 29.75 4.13
CA ALA A 312 -4.59 29.19 4.61
C ALA A 312 -5.78 30.01 4.06
N GLY A 313 -6.73 29.33 3.44
CA GLY A 313 -7.89 29.96 2.79
C GLY A 313 -7.60 30.54 1.40
N LYS A 314 -6.35 30.53 0.95
CA LYS A 314 -5.92 30.91 -0.40
C LYS A 314 -5.52 29.67 -1.21
N GLN A 315 -4.29 29.22 -1.06
CA GLN A 315 -3.81 27.99 -1.71
C GLN A 315 -4.33 26.75 -1.00
N PHE A 316 -4.32 26.74 0.34
CA PHE A 316 -4.64 25.56 1.14
C PHE A 316 -5.95 25.68 1.90
N GLU A 317 -6.61 24.55 2.08
CA GLU A 317 -7.77 24.45 2.97
C GLU A 317 -7.38 24.81 4.42
N PRO A 318 -8.09 25.74 5.12
CA PRO A 318 -7.75 26.13 6.48
C PRO A 318 -7.72 24.97 7.48
N LYS A 319 -8.66 24.01 7.36
CA LYS A 319 -8.70 22.82 8.22
C LYS A 319 -7.46 21.96 8.01
N LEU A 320 -7.04 21.76 6.76
CA LEU A 320 -5.86 20.96 6.43
C LEU A 320 -4.57 21.61 6.95
N VAL A 321 -4.44 22.95 6.89
CA VAL A 321 -3.32 23.68 7.49
C VAL A 321 -3.30 23.48 9.01
N THR A 322 -4.46 23.50 9.66
CA THR A 322 -4.54 23.23 11.11
C THR A 322 -4.05 21.81 11.44
N VAL A 323 -4.50 20.82 10.68
CA VAL A 323 -4.06 19.41 10.82
C VAL A 323 -2.55 19.29 10.59
N PHE A 324 -2.03 19.86 9.52
CA PHE A 324 -0.61 19.87 9.19
C PHE A 324 0.25 20.34 10.38
N LYS A 325 -0.12 21.46 11.01
CA LYS A 325 0.62 22.03 12.15
C LYS A 325 0.72 21.07 13.34
N THR A 326 -0.24 20.18 13.52
CA THR A 326 -0.24 19.21 14.64
C THR A 326 0.75 18.06 14.45
N ILE A 327 1.15 17.76 13.21
CA ILE A 327 1.98 16.61 12.89
C ILE A 327 3.37 16.98 12.36
N VAL A 328 3.75 18.23 12.38
CA VAL A 328 5.06 18.70 11.91
C VAL A 328 6.24 17.83 12.41
N PRO A 329 6.32 17.43 13.69
CA PRO A 329 7.41 16.58 14.15
C PRO A 329 7.50 15.23 13.42
N LYS A 330 6.35 14.64 13.05
CA LYS A 330 6.31 13.41 12.25
C LYS A 330 6.77 13.66 10.82
N LEU A 331 6.37 14.78 10.24
CA LEU A 331 6.76 15.14 8.88
C LEU A 331 8.27 15.39 8.79
N GLU A 332 8.87 16.08 9.75
CA GLU A 332 10.32 16.27 9.83
C GLU A 332 11.07 14.93 9.98
N ALA A 333 10.51 13.96 10.72
CA ALA A 333 11.08 12.62 10.81
C ALA A 333 11.07 11.88 9.46
N ILE A 334 10.02 12.09 8.64
CA ILE A 334 9.95 11.53 7.26
C ILE A 334 11.06 12.14 6.40
N LEU A 335 11.26 13.46 6.45
CA LEU A 335 12.32 14.14 5.68
C LEU A 335 13.71 13.62 6.08
N GLN A 336 13.96 13.43 7.37
CA GLN A 336 15.23 12.88 7.88
C GLN A 336 15.45 11.42 7.46
N LYS A 337 14.38 10.63 7.37
CA LYS A 337 14.47 9.22 6.95
C LYS A 337 14.78 9.04 5.47
N TYR A 338 14.36 9.98 4.64
CA TYR A 338 14.53 9.95 3.19
C TYR A 338 15.26 11.21 2.69
N PRO A 339 16.55 11.41 3.06
CA PRO A 339 17.32 12.56 2.63
C PRO A 339 17.57 12.51 1.12
N ASP A 340 17.78 13.68 0.51
CA ASP A 340 18.29 13.71 -0.86
C ASP A 340 19.70 13.16 -0.91
N ALA A 341 20.05 12.41 -1.96
CA ALA A 341 21.41 11.96 -2.18
C ALA A 341 22.32 13.19 -2.33
N ASN A 342 23.45 13.20 -1.63
CA ASN A 342 24.45 14.24 -1.77
C ASN A 342 24.87 14.33 -3.25
N GLN A 343 24.66 15.49 -3.88
CA GLN A 343 25.08 15.74 -5.28
C GLN A 343 26.60 15.78 -5.43
N ASP A 344 27.36 15.61 -4.37
CA ASP A 344 28.83 15.64 -4.37
C ASP A 344 29.48 14.26 -4.64
N GLU A 345 28.68 13.20 -4.90
CA GLU A 345 29.20 11.83 -5.15
C GLU A 345 28.91 11.30 -6.57
N VAL A 346 28.61 12.16 -7.57
CA VAL A 346 28.44 11.75 -8.97
C VAL A 346 29.46 12.40 -9.87
#